data_c09df92bcaa976e2ed82643851388b71
#
_entry.id   c09df92bcaa976e2ed82643851388b71
#
_cell.length_a   1.000
_cell.length_b   1.000
_cell.length_c   1.000
_cell.angle_alpha   90.00
_cell.angle_beta   90.00
_cell.angle_gamma   90.00
#
_symmetry.space_group_name_H-M   'P 1'
#
loop_
_entity.id
_entity.type
_entity.pdbx_description
1 polymer ?
#
loop_
_entity_poly.entity_id
_entity_poly.type
_entity_poly.pdbx_seq_one_letter_code
_entity_poly.pdbx_strand_id
1 'polypeptide(L)'
;MYLSVQLSCYPLKEDYKQPIWDLIDRLKQTGLEVYPGRMSTELFGEYDEVMKVLSDTMKWSFETYGKAVFVAKMMEGDRRPKQ
;
A
#
# COMPACT_ATOMS: atom_id res chain seq x y z
N MET A 1 -0.95 15.82 10.17
CA MET A 1 -0.59 16.16 8.78
C MET A 1 -1.07 15.08 7.84
N TYR A 2 -1.41 15.46 6.64
CA TYR A 2 -1.85 14.53 5.60
C TYR A 2 -0.65 13.98 4.85
N LEU A 3 -0.72 12.71 4.46
CA LEU A 3 0.37 12.03 3.76
C LEU A 3 -0.15 11.38 2.49
N SER A 4 0.61 11.52 1.41
CA SER A 4 0.35 10.85 0.15
C SER A 4 1.45 9.83 -0.10
N VAL A 5 1.07 8.60 -0.45
CA VAL A 5 2.03 7.49 -0.64
C VAL A 5 1.77 6.80 -1.96
N GLN A 6 2.86 6.50 -2.65
CA GLN A 6 2.85 5.61 -3.81
C GLN A 6 3.57 4.33 -3.42
N LEU A 7 2.84 3.23 -3.35
CA LEU A 7 3.34 1.96 -2.86
C LEU A 7 3.42 0.94 -3.98
N SER A 8 4.58 0.29 -4.10
CA SER A 8 4.78 -0.84 -5.00
C SER A 8 5.21 -2.05 -4.20
N CYS A 9 4.68 -3.21 -4.57
CA CYS A 9 5.02 -4.48 -3.93
C CYS A 9 5.50 -5.46 -4.99
N TYR A 10 6.65 -6.08 -4.75
CA TYR A 10 7.24 -7.06 -5.66
C TYR A 10 7.43 -8.38 -4.91
N PRO A 11 6.40 -9.26 -4.93
CA PRO A 11 6.54 -10.58 -4.30
C PRO A 11 7.61 -11.39 -5.00
N LEU A 12 8.46 -12.07 -4.24
CA LEU A 12 9.56 -12.85 -4.77
C LEU A 12 9.15 -14.33 -4.87
N LYS A 13 8.12 -14.57 -5.69
CA LYS A 13 7.57 -15.90 -5.92
C LYS A 13 6.92 -15.94 -7.29
N GLU A 14 6.71 -17.16 -7.82
CA GLU A 14 6.12 -17.33 -9.15
C GLU A 14 4.69 -16.81 -9.20
N ASP A 15 3.87 -17.16 -8.22
CA ASP A 15 2.51 -16.64 -8.11
C ASP A 15 2.55 -15.28 -7.42
N TYR A 16 2.95 -14.26 -8.16
CA TYR A 16 3.07 -12.91 -7.61
C TYR A 16 1.76 -12.13 -7.63
N LYS A 17 0.80 -12.55 -8.41
CA LYS A 17 -0.45 -11.78 -8.60
C LYS A 17 -1.37 -11.85 -7.39
N GLN A 18 -1.53 -13.04 -6.83
CA GLN A 18 -2.42 -13.22 -5.69
C GLN A 18 -2.00 -12.40 -4.47
N PRO A 19 -0.72 -12.38 -4.08
CA PRO A 19 -0.28 -11.52 -2.99
C PRO A 19 -0.59 -10.05 -3.23
N ILE A 20 -0.45 -9.57 -4.46
CA ILE A 20 -0.74 -8.17 -4.79
C ILE A 20 -2.22 -7.88 -4.69
N TRP A 21 -3.07 -8.76 -5.22
CA TRP A 21 -4.52 -8.59 -5.13
C TRP A 21 -5.00 -8.59 -3.68
N ASP A 22 -4.49 -9.49 -2.88
CA ASP A 22 -4.86 -9.58 -1.46
C ASP A 22 -4.38 -8.34 -0.70
N LEU A 23 -3.19 -7.83 -1.05
CA LEU A 23 -2.67 -6.60 -0.49
C LEU A 23 -3.59 -5.41 -0.77
N ILE A 24 -4.02 -5.27 -2.00
CA ILE A 24 -4.92 -4.19 -2.40
C ILE A 24 -6.26 -4.31 -1.67
N ASP A 25 -6.83 -5.52 -1.60
CA ASP A 25 -8.07 -5.74 -0.89
C ASP A 25 -7.95 -5.38 0.58
N ARG A 26 -6.84 -5.75 1.21
CA ARG A 26 -6.60 -5.42 2.60
C ARG A 26 -6.50 -3.91 2.81
N LEU A 27 -5.78 -3.22 1.93
CA LEU A 27 -5.65 -1.77 2.01
C LEU A 27 -7.00 -1.07 1.86
N LYS A 28 -7.84 -1.54 0.96
CA LYS A 28 -9.18 -0.97 0.77
C LYS A 28 -10.07 -1.10 2.00
N GLN A 29 -9.80 -2.05 2.87
CA GLN A 29 -10.59 -2.29 4.08
C GLN A 29 -10.14 -1.44 5.26
N THR A 30 -9.08 -0.65 5.12
CA THR A 30 -8.51 0.11 6.24
C THR A 30 -9.19 1.44 6.51
N GLY A 31 -10.03 1.90 5.61
CA GLY A 31 -10.64 3.22 5.73
C GLY A 31 -9.85 4.34 5.08
N LEU A 32 -8.62 4.07 4.65
CA LEU A 32 -7.85 5.04 3.87
C LEU A 32 -8.40 5.12 2.44
N GLU A 33 -8.12 6.24 1.79
CA GLU A 33 -8.37 6.32 0.36
C GLU A 33 -7.27 5.57 -0.39
N VAL A 34 -7.68 4.62 -1.24
CA VAL A 34 -6.77 3.72 -1.95
C VAL A 34 -7.12 3.74 -3.42
N TYR A 35 -6.12 4.01 -4.25
CA TYR A 35 -6.29 4.05 -5.71
C TYR A 35 -5.31 3.06 -6.34
N PRO A 36 -5.75 1.82 -6.61
CA PRO A 36 -4.89 0.83 -7.27
C PRO A 36 -4.67 1.22 -8.73
N GLY A 37 -3.43 1.15 -9.16
CA GLY A 37 -3.06 1.34 -10.55
C GLY A 37 -2.30 0.14 -11.08
N ARG A 38 -1.86 0.21 -12.32
CA ARG A 38 -1.13 -0.89 -12.95
C ARG A 38 0.30 -1.02 -12.43
N MET A 39 0.92 0.10 -12.09
CA MET A 39 2.32 0.12 -11.72
C MET A 39 2.53 0.26 -10.21
N SER A 40 1.54 0.79 -9.52
CA SER A 40 1.63 1.05 -8.09
C SER A 40 0.24 1.32 -7.52
N THR A 41 0.15 1.34 -6.20
CA THR A 41 -1.09 1.70 -5.50
C THR A 41 -0.85 2.98 -4.72
N GLU A 42 -1.75 3.94 -4.84
CA GLU A 42 -1.66 5.20 -4.12
C GLU A 42 -2.55 5.17 -2.89
N LEU A 43 -2.01 5.67 -1.78
CA LEU A 43 -2.68 5.72 -0.48
C LEU A 43 -2.65 7.14 0.04
N PHE A 44 -3.75 7.57 0.68
CA PHE A 44 -3.87 8.93 1.19
C PHE A 44 -4.58 8.92 2.54
N GLY A 45 -4.08 9.71 3.47
CA GLY A 45 -4.69 9.83 4.78
C GLY A 45 -3.82 10.60 5.76
N GLU A 46 -4.26 10.63 7.02
CA GLU A 46 -3.46 11.23 8.08
C GLU A 46 -2.18 10.42 8.30
N TYR A 47 -1.10 11.13 8.60
CA TYR A 47 0.23 10.54 8.70
C TYR A 47 0.26 9.30 9.60
N ASP A 48 -0.26 9.42 10.81
CA ASP A 48 -0.18 8.32 11.77
C ASP A 48 -0.99 7.11 11.31
N GLU A 49 -2.15 7.34 10.72
CA GLU A 49 -2.98 6.25 10.19
C GLU A 49 -2.30 5.55 9.01
N VAL A 50 -1.75 6.33 8.09
CA VAL A 50 -1.06 5.76 6.92
C VAL A 50 0.15 4.93 7.37
N MET A 51 0.94 5.45 8.30
CA MET A 51 2.12 4.74 8.77
C MET A 51 1.75 3.44 9.49
N LYS A 52 0.68 3.47 10.28
CA LYS A 52 0.20 2.26 10.94
C LYS A 52 -0.27 1.22 9.93
N VAL A 53 -1.06 1.65 8.95
CA VAL A 53 -1.55 0.75 7.90
C VAL A 53 -0.40 0.15 7.10
N LEU A 54 0.58 0.96 6.72
CA LEU A 54 1.74 0.47 5.97
C LEU A 54 2.52 -0.56 6.80
N SER A 55 2.79 -0.24 8.06
CA SER A 55 3.53 -1.15 8.94
C SER A 55 2.80 -2.48 9.11
N ASP A 56 1.52 -2.42 9.45
CA ASP A 56 0.72 -3.63 9.68
C ASP A 56 0.57 -4.46 8.39
N THR A 57 0.38 -3.80 7.26
CA THR A 57 0.15 -4.46 5.99
C THR A 57 1.42 -5.14 5.47
N MET A 58 2.57 -4.48 5.59
CA MET A 58 3.84 -5.10 5.21
C MET A 58 4.13 -6.34 6.06
N LYS A 59 3.92 -6.23 7.36
CA LYS A 59 4.15 -7.36 8.25
C LYS A 59 3.22 -8.53 7.90
N TRP A 60 1.95 -8.25 7.69
CA TRP A 60 0.98 -9.26 7.27
C TRP A 60 1.42 -9.94 5.98
N SER A 61 1.87 -9.15 5.00
CA SER A 61 2.30 -9.67 3.71
C SER A 61 3.50 -10.60 3.85
N PHE A 62 4.51 -10.20 4.62
CA PHE A 62 5.68 -11.04 4.86
C PHE A 62 5.32 -12.34 5.59
N GLU A 63 4.44 -12.25 6.56
CA GLU A 63 4.02 -13.43 7.33
C GLU A 63 3.17 -14.39 6.50
N THR A 64 2.37 -13.87 5.59
CA THR A 64 1.43 -14.66 4.80
C THR A 64 2.09 -15.25 3.56
N TYR A 65 2.89 -14.45 2.85
CA TYR A 65 3.42 -14.83 1.54
C TYR A 65 4.93 -14.95 1.48
N GLY A 66 5.63 -14.56 2.53
CA GLY A 66 7.09 -14.64 2.57
C GLY A 66 7.77 -13.41 1.97
N LYS A 67 8.88 -13.64 1.31
CA LYS A 67 9.76 -12.57 0.85
C LYS A 67 9.12 -11.71 -0.23
N ALA A 68 9.24 -10.40 -0.06
CA ALA A 68 8.79 -9.42 -1.04
C ALA A 68 9.59 -8.14 -0.85
N VAL A 69 9.62 -7.32 -1.90
CA VAL A 69 10.22 -5.99 -1.83
C VAL A 69 9.10 -4.96 -1.89
N PHE A 70 9.08 -4.05 -0.93
CA PHE A 70 8.19 -2.90 -0.94
C PHE A 70 8.98 -1.65 -1.25
N VAL A 71 8.46 -0.83 -2.16
CA VAL A 71 9.00 0.49 -2.46
C VAL A 71 7.90 1.50 -2.19
N ALA A 72 8.19 2.48 -1.36
CA ALA A 72 7.22 3.52 -1.03
C ALA A 72 7.83 4.89 -1.26
N LYS A 73 7.11 5.72 -1.99
CA LYS A 73 7.42 7.14 -2.11
C LYS A 73 6.38 7.88 -1.28
N MET A 74 6.85 8.75 -0.40
CA MET A 74 5.98 9.45 0.53
C MET A 74 6.16 10.95 0.37
N MET A 75 5.04 11.67 0.34
CA MET A 75 5.04 13.11 0.23
C MET A 75 4.05 13.69 1.22
N GLU A 76 4.50 14.67 1.98
CA GLU A 76 3.60 15.40 2.86
C GLU A 76 2.61 16.21 2.03
N GLY A 77 1.36 16.21 2.46
CA GLY A 77 0.30 16.94 1.80
C GLY A 77 -0.69 16.03 1.10
N ASP A 78 -1.77 16.64 0.64
CA ASP A 78 -2.87 15.93 -0.02
C ASP A 78 -2.68 15.98 -1.53
N ARG A 79 -2.29 14.84 -2.11
CA ARG A 79 -2.07 14.69 -3.55
C ARG A 79 -3.12 13.79 -4.20
N ARG A 80 -4.28 13.66 -3.55
CA ARG A 80 -5.36 12.85 -4.11
C ARG A 80 -5.74 13.33 -5.50
N PRO A 81 -6.17 12.39 -6.39
CA PRO A 81 -6.67 12.80 -7.70
C PRO A 81 -7.84 13.78 -7.55
N LYS A 82 -7.84 14.82 -8.35
CA LYS A 82 -8.95 15.78 -8.38
C LYS A 82 -9.98 15.31 -9.36
N GLN A 83 -11.23 15.53 -9.01
CA GLN A 83 -12.34 15.18 -9.88
C GLN A 83 -12.77 16.36 -10.72
#